data_4240d52686c15ed075969835114c1caa
#
_entry.id   4240d52686c15ed075969835114c1caa
#
_cell.length_a   1.000
_cell.length_b   1.000
_cell.length_c   1.000
_cell.angle_alpha   90.00
_cell.angle_beta   90.00
_cell.angle_gamma   90.00
#
_symmetry.space_group_name_H-M   'P 1'
#
loop_
_entity.id
_entity.type
_entity.pdbx_description
1 polymer ?
#
loop_
_entity_poly.entity_id
_entity_poly.type
_entity_poly.pdbx_seq_one_letter_code
_entity_poly.pdbx_strand_id
1 'polypeptide(L)'
;FFSEYAEGSSNNKYLEIYNGTGAEISLDDYVILGNYNGNPWSETFTFAAGATLAAGDVYVIANASATDAILALADEALAYADPWYTAAFNGDDVRALASATDPENNIIDIIGTLDTDGDGVPGEGDEDDPGGGWDVAGVSEATKDYTLVRADDVAEGNGGDWAASAGTTSDNSEYSVEERPTADYTPATLGWHLGCDFNNLSVY
;
A
#
# COMPACT_ATOMS: atom_id res chain seq x y z
N PHE A 1 -8.40 -0.50 2.97
CA PHE A 1 -6.99 -0.55 3.39
C PHE A 1 -6.11 -1.16 2.29
N PHE A 2 -4.79 -1.03 2.40
CA PHE A 2 -3.85 -1.71 1.51
C PHE A 2 -3.81 -3.21 1.84
N SER A 3 -4.26 -4.03 0.90
CA SER A 3 -4.18 -5.49 0.98
C SER A 3 -2.85 -6.03 0.50
N GLU A 4 -2.23 -5.36 -0.48
CA GLU A 4 -0.92 -5.75 -0.97
C GLU A 4 -0.09 -4.52 -1.38
N TYR A 5 1.20 -4.58 -1.11
CA TYR A 5 2.21 -3.60 -1.52
C TYR A 5 3.39 -4.34 -2.10
N ALA A 6 3.92 -3.90 -3.23
CA ALA A 6 5.14 -4.46 -3.76
C ALA A 6 6.11 -3.40 -4.27
N GLU A 7 7.33 -3.45 -3.75
CA GLU A 7 8.49 -2.84 -4.38
C GLU A 7 9.29 -3.92 -5.06
N GLY A 8 8.91 -4.21 -6.31
CA GLY A 8 9.50 -5.27 -7.12
C GLY A 8 10.74 -4.81 -7.88
N SER A 9 11.32 -5.74 -8.65
CA SER A 9 12.47 -5.42 -9.48
C SER A 9 12.13 -4.36 -10.52
N SER A 10 12.97 -3.32 -10.64
CA SER A 10 12.79 -2.23 -11.60
C SER A 10 11.44 -1.50 -11.39
N ASN A 11 10.54 -1.58 -12.36
CA ASN A 11 9.23 -0.92 -12.34
C ASN A 11 8.08 -1.88 -11.94
N ASN A 12 8.36 -3.08 -11.45
CA ASN A 12 7.33 -4.01 -10.99
C ASN A 12 6.81 -3.60 -9.60
N LYS A 13 6.18 -2.42 -9.54
CA LYS A 13 5.70 -1.80 -8.31
C LYS A 13 4.20 -1.59 -8.41
N TYR A 14 3.49 -1.86 -7.31
CA TYR A 14 2.04 -1.66 -7.23
C TYR A 14 1.57 -1.50 -5.79
N LEU A 15 0.37 -0.97 -5.68
CA LEU A 15 -0.45 -0.93 -4.47
C LEU A 15 -1.78 -1.60 -4.79
N GLU A 16 -2.26 -2.45 -3.90
CA GLU A 16 -3.59 -3.01 -3.95
C GLU A 16 -4.41 -2.52 -2.76
N ILE A 17 -5.63 -2.05 -3.02
CA ILE A 17 -6.57 -1.56 -2.02
C ILE A 17 -7.76 -2.52 -1.97
N TYR A 18 -8.08 -3.03 -0.80
CA TYR A 18 -9.23 -3.88 -0.55
C TYR A 18 -10.39 -3.12 0.08
N ASN A 19 -11.60 -3.36 -0.41
CA ASN A 19 -12.83 -2.84 0.20
C ASN A 19 -13.43 -3.84 1.19
N GLY A 20 -13.02 -3.77 2.46
CA GLY A 20 -13.55 -4.57 3.56
C GLY A 20 -14.79 -3.98 4.25
N THR A 21 -15.43 -2.93 3.71
CA THR A 21 -16.54 -2.23 4.39
C THR A 21 -17.86 -3.00 4.38
N GLY A 22 -17.96 -4.07 3.57
CA GLY A 22 -19.19 -4.84 3.39
C GLY A 22 -20.24 -4.17 2.48
N ALA A 23 -19.92 -3.03 1.87
CA ALA A 23 -20.76 -2.32 0.90
C ALA A 23 -19.90 -1.74 -0.23
N GLU A 24 -20.51 -1.47 -1.40
CA GLU A 24 -19.85 -0.70 -2.44
C GLU A 24 -19.49 0.70 -1.92
N ILE A 25 -18.29 1.18 -2.22
CA ILE A 25 -17.80 2.51 -1.86
C ILE A 25 -17.55 3.35 -3.11
N SER A 26 -17.70 4.69 -2.98
CA SER A 26 -17.21 5.65 -3.97
C SER A 26 -15.73 5.91 -3.73
N LEU A 27 -14.89 5.75 -4.75
CA LEU A 27 -13.47 6.08 -4.65
C LEU A 27 -13.21 7.60 -4.71
N ASP A 28 -14.23 8.42 -5.05
CA ASP A 28 -14.15 9.88 -4.92
C ASP A 28 -13.95 10.36 -3.46
N ASP A 29 -14.27 9.50 -2.49
CA ASP A 29 -14.14 9.80 -1.06
C ASP A 29 -12.73 9.52 -0.51
N TYR A 30 -11.82 9.01 -1.34
CA TYR A 30 -10.47 8.57 -0.96
C TYR A 30 -9.39 9.18 -1.84
N VAL A 31 -8.18 9.24 -1.28
CA VAL A 31 -6.95 9.63 -2.00
C VAL A 31 -5.79 8.77 -1.51
N ILE A 32 -4.72 8.71 -2.30
CA ILE A 32 -3.44 8.17 -1.83
C ILE A 32 -2.45 9.33 -1.70
N LEU A 33 -1.89 9.47 -0.51
CA LEU A 33 -0.79 10.38 -0.23
C LEU A 33 0.55 9.68 -0.42
N GLY A 34 1.54 10.43 -0.83
CA GLY A 34 2.92 9.95 -0.96
C GLY A 34 3.93 11.02 -0.60
N ASN A 35 5.09 10.55 -0.13
CA ASN A 35 6.28 11.37 0.07
C ASN A 35 7.49 10.71 -0.61
N TYR A 36 8.63 11.37 -0.54
CA TYR A 36 9.94 10.85 -0.95
C TYR A 36 10.98 11.18 0.10
N ASN A 37 11.82 10.17 0.41
CA ASN A 37 13.03 10.33 1.22
C ASN A 37 12.77 11.16 2.50
N GLY A 38 11.83 10.74 3.33
CA GLY A 38 11.50 11.37 4.62
C GLY A 38 10.93 12.79 4.55
N ASN A 39 10.67 13.35 3.36
CA ASN A 39 10.09 14.69 3.24
C ASN A 39 8.61 14.72 3.60
N PRO A 40 7.99 15.90 3.82
CA PRO A 40 6.54 16.02 3.99
C PRO A 40 5.76 15.45 2.80
N TRP A 41 4.44 15.28 2.98
CA TRP A 41 3.56 14.88 1.87
C TRP A 41 3.76 15.78 0.65
N SER A 42 4.04 15.19 -0.47
CA SER A 42 4.34 15.90 -1.73
C SER A 42 3.45 15.44 -2.90
N GLU A 43 2.72 14.36 -2.70
CA GLU A 43 1.84 13.77 -3.69
C GLU A 43 0.45 13.48 -3.15
N THR A 44 -0.55 13.66 -4.01
CA THR A 44 -1.93 13.25 -3.75
C THR A 44 -2.50 12.65 -5.01
N PHE A 45 -2.66 11.34 -5.06
CA PHE A 45 -3.37 10.66 -6.13
C PHE A 45 -4.87 10.69 -5.86
N THR A 46 -5.65 11.00 -6.90
CA THR A 46 -7.12 10.95 -6.88
C THR A 46 -7.60 9.94 -7.91
N PHE A 47 -8.54 9.12 -7.55
CA PHE A 47 -9.14 8.13 -8.45
C PHE A 47 -9.95 8.80 -9.57
N ALA A 48 -10.24 8.06 -10.63
CA ALA A 48 -11.10 8.55 -11.70
C ALA A 48 -12.48 8.93 -11.15
N ALA A 49 -12.98 10.12 -11.55
CA ALA A 49 -14.24 10.64 -11.04
C ALA A 49 -15.41 9.66 -11.24
N GLY A 50 -16.12 9.35 -10.19
CA GLY A 50 -17.23 8.40 -10.15
C GLY A 50 -16.80 6.93 -10.15
N ALA A 51 -15.52 6.63 -9.96
CA ALA A 51 -15.05 5.26 -9.76
C ALA A 51 -15.64 4.69 -8.46
N THR A 52 -16.00 3.42 -8.47
CA THR A 52 -16.50 2.68 -7.30
C THR A 52 -15.72 1.39 -7.11
N LEU A 53 -15.73 0.86 -5.89
CA LEU A 53 -15.16 -0.43 -5.55
C LEU A 53 -16.20 -1.27 -4.81
N ALA A 54 -16.56 -2.43 -5.36
CA ALA A 54 -17.55 -3.30 -4.74
C ALA A 54 -17.07 -3.87 -3.39
N ALA A 55 -17.99 -4.29 -2.55
CA ALA A 55 -17.65 -4.96 -1.29
C ALA A 55 -16.88 -6.24 -1.54
N GLY A 56 -15.74 -6.42 -0.85
CA GLY A 56 -14.89 -7.59 -0.98
C GLY A 56 -14.03 -7.63 -2.25
N ASP A 57 -13.99 -6.53 -3.02
CA ASP A 57 -13.19 -6.41 -4.22
C ASP A 57 -11.91 -5.60 -3.96
N VAL A 58 -10.97 -5.65 -4.89
CA VAL A 58 -9.69 -4.93 -4.83
C VAL A 58 -9.56 -3.93 -5.98
N TYR A 59 -8.74 -2.90 -5.77
CA TYR A 59 -8.33 -1.92 -6.78
C TYR A 59 -6.81 -1.88 -6.85
N VAL A 60 -6.25 -2.23 -8.00
CA VAL A 60 -4.80 -2.33 -8.20
C VAL A 60 -4.28 -1.11 -8.97
N ILE A 61 -3.31 -0.42 -8.38
CA ILE A 61 -2.58 0.68 -9.01
C ILE A 61 -1.15 0.23 -9.26
N ALA A 62 -0.74 0.13 -10.51
CA ALA A 62 0.58 -0.33 -10.91
C ALA A 62 1.39 0.73 -11.64
N ASN A 63 2.71 0.57 -11.63
CA ASN A 63 3.58 1.35 -12.52
C ASN A 63 3.34 0.94 -13.96
N ALA A 64 3.12 1.91 -14.86
CA ALA A 64 2.83 1.65 -16.28
C ALA A 64 3.98 0.97 -17.05
N SER A 65 5.15 0.85 -16.45
CA SER A 65 6.30 0.12 -16.98
C SER A 65 6.53 -1.22 -16.29
N ALA A 66 5.56 -1.69 -15.49
CA ALA A 66 5.60 -3.03 -14.90
C ALA A 66 5.45 -4.11 -15.98
N THR A 67 5.63 -5.38 -15.60
CA THR A 67 5.42 -6.52 -16.51
C THR A 67 3.97 -6.59 -16.99
N ASP A 68 3.75 -7.17 -18.18
CA ASP A 68 2.41 -7.40 -18.73
C ASP A 68 1.52 -8.21 -17.77
N ALA A 69 2.10 -9.08 -16.96
CA ALA A 69 1.36 -9.89 -15.99
C ALA A 69 0.78 -9.05 -14.86
N ILE A 70 1.53 -8.06 -14.34
CA ILE A 70 1.04 -7.10 -13.35
C ILE A 70 0.01 -6.16 -14.01
N LEU A 71 0.34 -5.63 -15.19
CA LEU A 71 -0.55 -4.70 -15.91
C LEU A 71 -1.89 -5.33 -16.29
N ALA A 72 -1.94 -6.65 -16.51
CA ALA A 72 -3.19 -7.36 -16.80
C ALA A 72 -4.16 -7.43 -15.60
N LEU A 73 -3.66 -7.17 -14.39
CA LEU A 73 -4.44 -7.15 -13.14
C LEU A 73 -4.66 -5.74 -12.61
N ALA A 74 -4.02 -4.73 -13.21
CA ALA A 74 -4.12 -3.35 -12.77
C ALA A 74 -5.40 -2.68 -13.27
N ASP A 75 -6.12 -2.00 -12.37
CA ASP A 75 -7.22 -1.10 -12.68
C ASP A 75 -6.70 0.26 -13.17
N GLU A 76 -5.54 0.68 -12.64
CA GLU A 76 -4.87 1.92 -13.01
C GLU A 76 -3.39 1.67 -13.26
N ALA A 77 -2.86 2.18 -14.37
CA ALA A 77 -1.44 2.10 -14.71
C ALA A 77 -0.86 3.51 -14.84
N LEU A 78 0.02 3.88 -13.90
CA LEU A 78 0.56 5.23 -13.78
C LEU A 78 1.98 5.33 -14.37
N ALA A 79 2.17 6.22 -15.33
CA ALA A 79 3.48 6.50 -15.89
C ALA A 79 4.31 7.38 -14.93
N TYR A 80 5.64 7.21 -14.97
CA TYR A 80 6.57 8.01 -14.16
C TYR A 80 6.46 9.53 -14.37
N ALA A 81 5.96 9.96 -15.54
CA ALA A 81 5.78 11.37 -15.87
C ALA A 81 4.38 11.92 -15.55
N ASP A 82 3.49 11.10 -15.02
CA ASP A 82 2.19 11.55 -14.56
C ASP A 82 2.38 12.39 -13.28
N PRO A 83 1.48 13.34 -13.00
CA PRO A 83 1.68 14.26 -11.86
C PRO A 83 1.78 13.53 -10.50
N TRP A 84 1.63 12.22 -10.50
CA TRP A 84 1.59 11.39 -9.30
C TRP A 84 2.48 10.17 -9.48
N TYR A 85 3.64 10.18 -8.87
CA TYR A 85 4.54 9.03 -8.84
C TYR A 85 4.04 7.91 -7.91
N THR A 86 2.74 7.82 -7.69
CA THR A 86 2.10 6.93 -6.69
C THR A 86 2.58 5.48 -6.76
N ALA A 87 2.82 4.96 -7.97
CA ALA A 87 3.38 3.63 -8.19
C ALA A 87 4.85 3.65 -8.64
N ALA A 88 5.61 4.71 -8.32
CA ALA A 88 7.04 4.84 -8.64
C ALA A 88 7.90 5.05 -7.37
N PHE A 89 7.43 4.54 -6.25
CA PHE A 89 8.08 4.63 -4.94
C PHE A 89 9.28 3.69 -4.82
N ASN A 90 10.15 3.99 -3.86
CA ASN A 90 11.15 3.07 -3.34
C ASN A 90 10.70 2.59 -1.94
N GLY A 91 11.41 1.64 -1.36
CA GLY A 91 11.04 1.05 -0.07
C GLY A 91 11.08 2.00 1.13
N ASP A 92 11.68 3.17 0.96
CA ASP A 92 11.83 4.27 1.92
C ASP A 92 10.80 5.40 1.71
N ASP A 93 9.90 5.26 0.74
CA ASP A 93 8.87 6.25 0.42
C ASP A 93 7.51 5.86 1.04
N VAL A 94 6.95 6.70 1.89
CA VAL A 94 5.65 6.44 2.54
C VAL A 94 4.50 6.50 1.54
N ARG A 95 3.54 5.60 1.69
CA ARG A 95 2.26 5.62 0.98
C ARG A 95 1.12 5.49 1.99
N ALA A 96 0.14 6.39 1.89
CA ALA A 96 -1.03 6.35 2.76
C ALA A 96 -2.34 6.43 1.98
N LEU A 97 -3.29 5.58 2.32
CA LEU A 97 -4.68 5.72 1.92
C LEU A 97 -5.37 6.63 2.94
N ALA A 98 -6.04 7.66 2.46
CA ALA A 98 -6.66 8.66 3.31
C ALA A 98 -8.05 9.06 2.79
N SER A 99 -8.86 9.68 3.66
CA SER A 99 -10.09 10.35 3.23
C SER A 99 -9.76 11.53 2.31
N ALA A 100 -10.53 11.75 1.25
CA ALA A 100 -10.40 12.93 0.39
C ALA A 100 -10.68 14.25 1.14
N THR A 101 -11.35 14.17 2.30
CA THR A 101 -11.60 15.33 3.16
C THR A 101 -10.50 15.44 4.22
N ASP A 102 -9.66 16.49 4.13
CA ASP A 102 -8.54 16.74 5.04
C ASP A 102 -7.60 15.51 5.17
N PRO A 103 -6.96 15.09 4.05
CA PRO A 103 -6.34 13.79 3.95
C PRO A 103 -5.22 13.54 4.97
N GLU A 104 -4.39 14.54 5.24
CA GLU A 104 -3.24 14.41 6.16
C GLU A 104 -3.68 14.16 7.61
N ASN A 105 -4.89 14.57 7.98
CA ASN A 105 -5.48 14.34 9.30
C ASN A 105 -6.47 13.17 9.35
N ASN A 106 -6.73 12.50 8.23
CA ASN A 106 -7.67 11.40 8.14
C ASN A 106 -7.07 10.20 7.38
N ILE A 107 -5.92 9.75 7.85
CA ILE A 107 -5.24 8.55 7.36
C ILE A 107 -6.09 7.31 7.73
N ILE A 108 -6.35 6.46 6.76
CA ILE A 108 -7.08 5.20 6.91
C ILE A 108 -6.08 4.05 7.06
N ASP A 109 -5.03 4.08 6.24
CA ASP A 109 -3.99 3.06 6.26
C ASP A 109 -2.68 3.65 5.75
N ILE A 110 -1.54 3.18 6.27
CA ILE A 110 -0.23 3.70 5.91
C ILE A 110 0.81 2.58 5.82
N ILE A 111 1.72 2.70 4.87
CA ILE A 111 2.93 1.89 4.73
C ILE A 111 4.11 2.82 4.89
N GLY A 112 4.92 2.57 5.92
CA GLY A 112 5.97 3.46 6.39
C GLY A 112 5.49 4.50 7.40
N THR A 113 6.37 5.37 7.83
CA THR A 113 6.08 6.49 8.74
C THR A 113 6.79 7.76 8.28
N LEU A 114 6.17 8.92 8.53
CA LEU A 114 6.79 10.22 8.26
C LEU A 114 7.71 10.70 9.40
N ASP A 115 7.63 10.07 10.56
CA ASP A 115 8.43 10.34 11.76
C ASP A 115 9.24 9.06 12.02
N THR A 116 10.34 8.92 11.28
CA THR A 116 11.15 7.68 11.30
C THR A 116 12.09 7.68 12.50
N ASP A 117 12.60 8.81 12.92
CA ASP A 117 13.47 8.95 14.09
C ASP A 117 12.68 8.99 15.41
N GLY A 118 11.36 9.24 15.36
CA GLY A 118 10.46 9.17 16.50
C GLY A 118 10.53 10.38 17.43
N ASP A 119 10.98 11.52 16.95
CA ASP A 119 11.08 12.75 17.76
C ASP A 119 9.77 13.54 17.85
N GLY A 120 8.77 13.19 17.02
CA GLY A 120 7.43 13.74 16.97
C GLY A 120 7.31 14.92 15.99
N VAL A 121 8.28 15.12 15.11
CA VAL A 121 8.26 16.16 14.05
C VAL A 121 8.35 15.48 12.69
N PRO A 122 7.24 15.11 12.07
CA PRO A 122 7.25 14.32 10.84
C PRO A 122 7.70 15.13 9.61
N GLY A 123 8.42 14.47 8.71
CA GLY A 123 8.74 15.01 7.39
C GLY A 123 9.94 15.94 7.35
N GLU A 124 10.97 15.66 8.11
CA GLU A 124 12.21 16.48 8.21
C GLU A 124 13.28 16.10 7.17
N GLY A 125 12.93 15.30 6.17
CA GLY A 125 13.86 14.91 5.11
C GLY A 125 14.84 13.84 5.58
N ASP A 126 16.15 14.10 5.46
CA ASP A 126 17.21 13.12 5.77
C ASP A 126 17.11 12.53 7.19
N GLU A 127 16.48 13.22 8.16
CA GLU A 127 16.31 12.76 9.53
C GLU A 127 15.20 11.71 9.62
N ASP A 128 14.17 11.84 8.78
CA ASP A 128 13.05 10.90 8.67
C ASP A 128 13.21 9.85 7.55
N ASP A 129 14.29 9.90 6.79
CA ASP A 129 14.56 8.93 5.74
C ASP A 129 15.15 7.64 6.35
N PRO A 130 14.45 6.47 6.26
CA PRO A 130 14.99 5.21 6.75
C PRO A 130 16.16 4.68 5.90
N GLY A 131 16.44 5.31 4.76
CA GLY A 131 17.56 5.00 3.85
C GLY A 131 17.41 3.72 3.03
N GLY A 132 16.82 2.69 3.57
CA GLY A 132 16.63 1.41 2.89
C GLY A 132 15.17 0.96 2.84
N GLY A 133 14.45 1.20 3.91
CA GLY A 133 13.07 0.78 4.10
C GLY A 133 12.80 0.43 5.56
N TRP A 134 11.56 0.09 5.86
CA TRP A 134 11.14 -0.29 7.22
C TRP A 134 11.13 -1.81 7.40
N ASP A 135 11.42 -2.24 8.62
CA ASP A 135 11.30 -3.63 9.03
C ASP A 135 9.82 -4.03 9.10
N VAL A 136 9.48 -5.25 8.65
CA VAL A 136 8.13 -5.83 8.73
C VAL A 136 8.23 -7.30 9.15
N ALA A 137 7.42 -7.74 10.08
CA ALA A 137 7.36 -9.14 10.52
C ALA A 137 8.72 -9.71 10.98
N GLY A 138 9.67 -8.86 11.38
CA GLY A 138 11.04 -9.25 11.74
C GLY A 138 11.99 -9.40 10.56
N VAL A 139 11.56 -9.09 9.34
CA VAL A 139 12.41 -9.00 8.15
C VAL A 139 12.90 -7.57 8.00
N SER A 140 14.22 -7.39 7.94
CA SER A 140 14.83 -6.06 7.84
C SER A 140 14.59 -5.45 6.48
N GLU A 141 14.29 -4.15 6.45
CA GLU A 141 14.03 -3.35 5.24
C GLU A 141 12.97 -3.98 4.31
N ALA A 142 11.94 -4.63 4.86
CA ALA A 142 11.00 -5.43 4.08
C ALA A 142 10.03 -4.63 3.20
N THR A 143 9.98 -3.31 3.34
CA THR A 143 9.28 -2.44 2.38
C THR A 143 10.06 -2.28 1.06
N LYS A 144 11.34 -2.71 1.03
CA LYS A 144 12.21 -2.67 -0.14
C LYS A 144 12.47 -4.07 -0.68
N ASP A 145 12.29 -4.24 -1.98
CA ASP A 145 12.60 -5.50 -2.67
C ASP A 145 11.75 -6.71 -2.22
N TYR A 146 10.55 -6.48 -1.66
CA TYR A 146 9.61 -7.52 -1.24
C TYR A 146 8.17 -7.21 -1.66
N THR A 147 7.31 -8.20 -1.47
CA THR A 147 5.85 -8.04 -1.47
C THR A 147 5.37 -8.16 -0.03
N LEU A 148 4.54 -7.22 0.41
CA LEU A 148 3.82 -7.27 1.67
C LEU A 148 2.39 -7.65 1.38
N VAL A 149 1.92 -8.77 1.92
CA VAL A 149 0.55 -9.24 1.78
C VAL A 149 -0.14 -9.16 3.13
N ARG A 150 -1.25 -8.41 3.22
CA ARG A 150 -2.03 -8.24 4.44
C ARG A 150 -2.69 -9.56 4.83
N ALA A 151 -2.73 -9.85 6.11
CA ALA A 151 -3.37 -11.07 6.62
C ALA A 151 -4.89 -11.02 6.43
N ASP A 152 -5.49 -12.17 6.09
CA ASP A 152 -6.93 -12.29 5.77
C ASP A 152 -7.87 -11.95 6.94
N ASP A 153 -7.36 -11.96 8.18
CA ASP A 153 -8.12 -11.65 9.39
C ASP A 153 -8.07 -10.16 9.78
N VAL A 154 -7.36 -9.33 9.00
CA VAL A 154 -7.35 -7.88 9.18
C VAL A 154 -8.63 -7.28 8.58
N ALA A 155 -9.38 -6.55 9.41
CA ALA A 155 -10.68 -6.00 9.03
C ALA A 155 -10.64 -4.52 8.60
N GLU A 156 -9.59 -3.79 9.01
CA GLU A 156 -9.47 -2.35 8.78
C GLU A 156 -8.00 -1.94 8.63
N GLY A 157 -7.75 -0.75 8.10
CA GLY A 157 -6.42 -0.17 8.02
C GLY A 157 -5.88 0.25 9.37
N ASN A 158 -4.57 0.53 9.45
CA ASN A 158 -3.88 0.85 10.71
C ASN A 158 -4.12 2.27 11.24
N GLY A 159 -4.90 3.11 10.54
CA GLY A 159 -5.24 4.45 10.99
C GLY A 159 -4.04 5.41 11.11
N GLY A 160 -2.93 5.11 10.46
CA GLY A 160 -1.67 5.88 10.54
C GLY A 160 -0.65 5.29 11.53
N ASP A 161 -0.98 4.21 12.23
CA ASP A 161 -0.04 3.52 13.14
C ASP A 161 0.69 2.38 12.40
N TRP A 162 1.74 2.75 11.65
CA TRP A 162 2.56 1.80 10.92
C TRP A 162 3.19 0.74 11.83
N ALA A 163 3.69 1.14 13.00
CA ALA A 163 4.38 0.22 13.90
C ALA A 163 3.47 -0.92 14.40
N ALA A 164 2.17 -0.64 14.58
CA ALA A 164 1.20 -1.64 14.98
C ALA A 164 0.99 -2.71 13.89
N SER A 165 0.90 -2.28 12.60
CA SER A 165 0.66 -3.22 11.49
C SER A 165 1.94 -3.93 11.02
N ALA A 166 3.08 -3.25 10.99
CA ALA A 166 4.36 -3.84 10.57
C ALA A 166 4.81 -4.97 11.51
N GLY A 167 4.60 -4.80 12.80
CA GLY A 167 5.03 -5.77 13.80
C GLY A 167 6.56 -5.96 13.85
N THR A 168 7.02 -6.74 14.81
CA THR A 168 8.45 -7.06 14.99
C THR A 168 8.78 -8.53 14.77
N THR A 169 7.75 -9.34 14.57
CA THR A 169 7.82 -10.78 14.27
C THR A 169 6.63 -11.17 13.40
N SER A 170 6.70 -12.31 12.73
CA SER A 170 5.57 -12.85 11.96
C SER A 170 4.31 -13.09 12.80
N ASP A 171 4.45 -13.28 14.11
CA ASP A 171 3.31 -13.58 15.01
C ASP A 171 2.52 -12.32 15.40
N ASN A 172 3.11 -11.13 15.25
CA ASN A 172 2.50 -9.86 15.62
C ASN A 172 2.45 -8.84 14.49
N SER A 173 2.78 -9.23 13.27
CA SER A 173 2.62 -8.44 12.06
C SER A 173 1.26 -8.71 11.42
N GLU A 174 0.66 -7.69 10.85
CA GLU A 174 -0.51 -7.84 9.99
C GLU A 174 -0.12 -8.20 8.54
N TYR A 175 1.18 -8.34 8.25
CA TYR A 175 1.69 -8.69 6.92
C TYR A 175 2.50 -9.98 6.95
N SER A 176 2.40 -10.75 5.87
CA SER A 176 3.45 -11.66 5.44
C SER A 176 4.40 -10.94 4.48
N VAL A 177 5.68 -11.30 4.56
CA VAL A 177 6.73 -10.77 3.68
C VAL A 177 7.06 -11.84 2.65
N GLU A 178 6.73 -11.56 1.39
CA GLU A 178 6.80 -12.51 0.29
C GLU A 178 7.87 -12.10 -0.74
N GLU A 179 8.15 -13.01 -1.67
CA GLU A 179 9.09 -12.74 -2.76
C GLU A 179 8.61 -11.55 -3.62
N ARG A 180 9.54 -10.66 -3.97
CA ARG A 180 9.26 -9.51 -4.83
C ARG A 180 8.88 -9.92 -6.25
N PRO A 181 8.00 -9.18 -6.94
CA PRO A 181 7.74 -9.39 -8.35
C PRO A 181 8.99 -9.11 -9.20
N THR A 182 9.18 -9.96 -10.20
CA THR A 182 10.29 -9.86 -11.16
C THR A 182 9.77 -9.95 -12.60
N ALA A 183 10.67 -9.97 -13.58
CA ALA A 183 10.28 -10.17 -14.98
C ALA A 183 9.58 -11.53 -15.23
N ASP A 184 9.88 -12.53 -14.41
CA ASP A 184 9.42 -13.91 -14.59
C ASP A 184 8.47 -14.38 -13.46
N TYR A 185 8.20 -13.52 -12.46
CA TYR A 185 7.36 -13.84 -11.31
C TYR A 185 6.42 -12.68 -10.95
N THR A 186 5.13 -12.98 -10.82
CA THR A 186 4.10 -12.10 -10.29
C THR A 186 3.44 -12.81 -9.12
N PRO A 187 3.27 -12.15 -7.96
CA PRO A 187 2.60 -12.76 -6.81
C PRO A 187 1.21 -13.29 -7.18
N ALA A 188 0.88 -14.47 -6.69
CA ALA A 188 -0.41 -15.11 -6.98
C ALA A 188 -1.57 -14.47 -6.21
N THR A 189 -1.24 -13.65 -5.21
CA THR A 189 -2.19 -12.89 -4.38
C THR A 189 -2.65 -11.60 -5.03
N LEU A 190 -1.89 -11.07 -5.99
CA LEU A 190 -2.24 -9.82 -6.68
C LEU A 190 -3.57 -9.95 -7.43
N GLY A 191 -4.43 -8.99 -7.23
CA GLY A 191 -5.75 -8.90 -7.86
C GLY A 191 -6.88 -9.57 -7.07
N TRP A 192 -6.61 -10.03 -5.84
CA TRP A 192 -7.64 -10.53 -4.94
C TRP A 192 -7.17 -10.57 -3.49
N HIS A 193 -8.10 -10.39 -2.55
CA HIS A 193 -7.86 -10.52 -1.12
C HIS A 193 -9.03 -11.24 -0.47
N LEU A 194 -8.77 -12.23 0.40
CA LEU A 194 -9.84 -13.01 1.02
C LEU A 194 -10.65 -12.18 2.00
N GLY A 195 -10.00 -11.28 2.74
CA GLY A 195 -10.62 -10.41 3.72
C GLY A 195 -11.45 -11.14 4.78
N CYS A 196 -11.88 -10.42 5.80
CA CYS A 196 -12.83 -10.92 6.79
C CYS A 196 -14.26 -10.89 6.26
N ASP A 197 -14.60 -11.58 5.16
CA ASP A 197 -16.01 -11.77 4.82
C ASP A 197 -16.61 -12.93 5.64
N PHE A 198 -17.01 -12.63 6.87
CA PHE A 198 -17.73 -13.55 7.74
C PHE A 198 -19.07 -14.04 7.15
N ASN A 199 -19.53 -13.47 6.04
CA ASN A 199 -20.77 -13.85 5.40
C ASN A 199 -20.58 -14.86 4.25
N ASN A 200 -19.36 -15.08 3.80
CA ASN A 200 -19.05 -15.94 2.66
C ASN A 200 -18.17 -17.15 3.01
N LEU A 201 -18.31 -17.68 4.22
CA LEU A 201 -17.80 -19.00 4.57
C LEU A 201 -18.60 -20.08 3.84
N SER A 202 -18.59 -20.07 2.52
CA SER A 202 -18.92 -21.24 1.74
C SER A 202 -17.70 -22.16 1.75
N VAL A 203 -17.77 -23.10 2.66
CA VAL A 203 -16.90 -24.25 2.82
C VAL A 203 -16.68 -24.92 1.46
N TYR A 204 -15.44 -24.95 1.01
CA TYR A 204 -14.99 -25.90 0.01
C TYR A 204 -14.34 -27.11 0.69
#